data_885a57746bc6df6867d8b0c9aae328ea
#
_entry.id   885a57746bc6df6867d8b0c9aae328ea
#
_cell.length_a   1.000
_cell.length_b   1.000
_cell.length_c   1.000
_cell.angle_alpha   90.00
_cell.angle_beta   90.00
_cell.angle_gamma   90.00
#
_symmetry.space_group_name_H-M   'P 1'
#
loop_
_entity.id
_entity.type
_entity.pdbx_description
1 polymer ?
#
loop_
_entity_poly.entity_id
_entity_poly.type
_entity_poly.pdbx_seq_one_letter_code
_entity_poly.pdbx_strand_id
1 'polypeptide(L)'
;MAATTEGLNDRELDRYVQRVSDRWPLQRAHLGGARVEDLQGALPQRERGPEFVVVLVSPFFDGVPWLERVYQAGALWDAAEMGAEADVHCYTPSELERKREALRAVRETVDHGIPLLK
;
A
#
# COMPACT_ATOMS: atom_id res chain seq x y z
N MET A 1 1.53 20.22 5.31
CA MET A 1 2.85 19.60 5.18
C MET A 1 2.73 18.29 4.42
N ALA A 2 3.63 18.01 3.51
CA ALA A 2 3.58 16.76 2.75
C ALA A 2 3.74 15.55 3.67
N ALA A 3 3.10 14.43 3.31
CA ALA A 3 3.29 13.17 4.01
C ALA A 3 4.77 12.79 3.97
N THR A 4 5.27 12.24 5.07
CA THR A 4 6.67 11.89 5.20
C THR A 4 6.83 10.40 5.50
N THR A 5 7.89 9.83 4.96
CA THR A 5 8.32 8.46 5.27
C THR A 5 9.44 8.44 6.32
N GLU A 6 9.73 9.57 6.93
CA GLU A 6 10.71 9.63 8.01
C GLU A 6 10.37 8.61 9.10
N GLY A 7 11.32 7.79 9.48
CA GLY A 7 11.10 6.66 10.39
C GLY A 7 10.78 5.34 9.70
N LEU A 8 10.64 5.36 8.38
CA LEU A 8 10.46 4.15 7.56
C LEU A 8 11.69 3.96 6.66
N ASN A 9 11.79 2.78 6.07
CA ASN A 9 12.87 2.49 5.12
C ASN A 9 12.50 3.01 3.72
N ASP A 10 12.79 4.28 3.46
CA ASP A 10 12.48 4.95 2.19
C ASP A 10 13.08 4.27 0.98
N ARG A 11 14.32 3.81 1.11
CA ARG A 11 15.02 3.16 0.00
C ARG A 11 14.33 1.88 -0.39
N GLU A 12 13.87 1.12 0.59
CA GLU A 12 13.17 -0.12 0.29
C GLU A 12 11.78 0.18 -0.29
N LEU A 13 11.09 1.21 0.17
CA LEU A 13 9.82 1.62 -0.41
C LEU A 13 9.98 1.98 -1.88
N ASP A 14 11.02 2.75 -2.23
CA ASP A 14 11.31 3.09 -3.61
C ASP A 14 11.63 1.85 -4.44
N ARG A 15 12.40 0.91 -3.90
CA ARG A 15 12.73 -0.35 -4.56
C ARG A 15 11.48 -1.21 -4.77
N TYR A 16 10.62 -1.27 -3.76
CA TYR A 16 9.36 -2.02 -3.86
C TYR A 16 8.47 -1.48 -4.98
N VAL A 17 8.26 -0.18 -4.99
CA VAL A 17 7.46 0.49 -6.03
C VAL A 17 8.06 0.20 -7.41
N GLN A 18 9.37 0.26 -7.54
CA GLN A 18 10.05 -0.01 -8.81
C GLN A 18 9.86 -1.47 -9.23
N ARG A 19 10.01 -2.42 -8.31
CA ARG A 19 9.81 -3.85 -8.60
C ARG A 19 8.38 -4.13 -9.10
N VAL A 20 7.39 -3.53 -8.43
CA VAL A 20 6.00 -3.69 -8.85
C VAL A 20 5.75 -3.01 -10.20
N SER A 21 6.25 -1.78 -10.37
CA SER A 21 6.07 -1.02 -11.61
C SER A 21 6.70 -1.70 -12.83
N ASP A 22 7.77 -2.46 -12.62
CA ASP A 22 8.41 -3.21 -13.69
C ASP A 22 7.50 -4.32 -14.22
N ARG A 23 6.59 -4.83 -13.39
CA ARG A 23 5.61 -5.85 -13.80
C ARG A 23 4.30 -5.23 -14.26
N TRP A 24 3.79 -4.27 -13.51
CA TRP A 24 2.54 -3.56 -13.82
C TRP A 24 2.79 -2.07 -13.57
N PRO A 25 2.98 -1.28 -14.62
CA PRO A 25 3.17 0.16 -14.44
C PRO A 25 2.07 0.74 -13.56
N LEU A 26 2.48 1.34 -12.44
CA LEU A 26 1.53 1.82 -11.45
C LEU A 26 1.03 3.22 -11.78
N GLN A 27 -0.27 3.43 -11.60
CA GLN A 27 -0.90 4.73 -11.69
C GLN A 27 -0.92 5.42 -10.32
N ARG A 28 -1.15 4.63 -9.24
CA ARG A 28 -1.14 5.11 -7.86
C ARG A 28 -0.55 4.03 -6.97
N ALA A 29 0.09 4.45 -5.88
CA ALA A 29 0.55 3.57 -4.83
C ALA A 29 0.47 4.33 -3.51
N HIS A 30 -0.14 3.71 -2.50
CA HIS A 30 -0.34 4.32 -1.19
C HIS A 30 0.08 3.35 -0.08
N LEU A 31 0.65 3.91 0.98
CA LEU A 31 1.06 3.15 2.15
C LEU A 31 0.28 3.60 3.38
N GLY A 32 -0.31 2.67 4.07
CA GLY A 32 -1.03 2.90 5.32
C GLY A 32 -0.72 1.80 6.31
N GLY A 33 -1.60 1.62 7.27
CA GLY A 33 -1.49 0.63 8.31
C GLY A 33 -1.02 1.24 9.64
N ALA A 34 -0.87 0.40 10.65
CA ALA A 34 -0.58 0.85 12.01
C ALA A 34 0.74 1.61 12.13
N ARG A 35 1.78 1.20 11.36
CA ARG A 35 3.08 1.89 11.37
C ARG A 35 2.98 3.32 10.86
N VAL A 36 2.17 3.55 9.82
CA VAL A 36 1.97 4.89 9.27
C VAL A 36 1.13 5.72 10.24
N GLU A 37 0.10 5.15 10.82
CA GLU A 37 -0.72 5.84 11.82
C GLU A 37 0.12 6.27 13.03
N ASP A 38 1.04 5.43 13.48
CA ASP A 38 1.97 5.77 14.57
C ASP A 38 2.82 7.00 14.21
N LEU A 39 3.33 7.06 12.97
CA LEU A 39 4.13 8.20 12.50
C LEU A 39 3.30 9.48 12.39
N GLN A 40 2.02 9.36 12.12
CA GLN A 40 1.10 10.48 12.00
C GLN A 40 0.57 10.95 13.36
N GLY A 41 0.96 10.27 14.44
CA GLY A 41 0.56 10.62 15.79
C GLY A 41 -0.88 10.22 16.13
N ALA A 42 -1.43 9.23 15.43
CA ALA A 42 -2.76 8.73 15.74
C ALA A 42 -2.81 8.14 17.15
N LEU A 43 -3.97 8.26 17.80
CA LEU A 43 -4.18 7.66 19.11
C LEU A 43 -4.11 6.14 19.01
N PRO A 44 -3.55 5.46 20.05
CA PRO A 44 -3.47 4.01 20.02
C PRO A 44 -4.85 3.39 19.85
N GLN A 45 -4.95 2.42 18.98
CA GLN A 45 -6.15 1.65 18.75
C GLN A 45 -6.26 0.53 19.79
N ARG A 46 -7.48 0.19 20.16
CA ARG A 46 -7.74 -0.93 21.05
C ARG A 46 -7.25 -2.24 20.46
N GLU A 47 -7.46 -2.42 19.16
CA GLU A 47 -6.91 -3.53 18.40
C GLU A 47 -6.02 -2.95 17.31
N ARG A 48 -4.81 -3.48 17.25
CA ARG A 48 -3.87 -3.05 16.22
C ARG A 48 -4.18 -3.78 14.93
N GLY A 49 -4.40 -3.03 13.86
CA GLY A 49 -4.58 -3.59 12.52
C GLY A 49 -3.26 -4.05 11.90
N PRO A 50 -3.25 -4.35 10.58
CA PRO A 50 -2.02 -4.70 9.88
C PRO A 50 -0.95 -3.63 10.07
N GLU A 51 0.31 -4.06 10.21
CA GLU A 51 1.42 -3.14 10.38
C GLU A 51 1.56 -2.22 9.18
N PHE A 52 1.48 -2.78 7.98
CA PHE A 52 1.46 -2.02 6.73
C PHE A 52 0.28 -2.45 5.87
N VAL A 53 -0.33 -1.47 5.22
CA VAL A 53 -1.34 -1.69 4.18
C VAL A 53 -0.84 -0.99 2.92
N VAL A 54 -0.78 -1.72 1.82
CA VAL A 54 -0.34 -1.16 0.54
C VAL A 54 -1.51 -1.22 -0.43
N VAL A 55 -1.83 -0.10 -1.06
CA VAL A 55 -2.84 -0.03 -2.12
C VAL A 55 -2.13 0.34 -3.42
N LEU A 56 -2.17 -0.57 -4.37
CA LEU A 56 -1.54 -0.41 -5.69
C LEU A 56 -2.63 -0.32 -6.75
N VAL A 57 -2.53 0.67 -7.62
CA VAL A 57 -3.51 0.89 -8.67
C VAL A 57 -2.83 0.89 -10.03
N SER A 58 -3.30 0.02 -10.92
CA SER A 58 -2.77 -0.08 -12.28
C SER A 58 -3.86 -0.55 -13.23
N PRO A 59 -4.02 0.11 -14.41
CA PRO A 59 -4.94 -0.41 -15.43
C PRO A 59 -4.48 -1.77 -15.98
N PHE A 60 -3.19 -2.10 -15.81
CA PHE A 60 -2.64 -3.38 -16.27
C PHE A 60 -3.03 -4.57 -15.39
N PHE A 61 -3.65 -4.34 -14.24
CA PHE A 61 -4.25 -5.41 -13.44
C PHE A 61 -5.52 -5.98 -14.08
N ASP A 62 -6.10 -5.28 -15.03
CA ASP A 62 -7.29 -5.76 -15.72
C ASP A 62 -7.00 -7.09 -16.42
N GLY A 63 -7.89 -8.07 -16.22
CA GLY A 63 -7.71 -9.42 -16.75
C GLY A 63 -6.78 -10.31 -15.93
N VAL A 64 -6.09 -9.78 -14.94
CA VAL A 64 -5.26 -10.58 -14.04
C VAL A 64 -6.12 -11.04 -12.85
N PRO A 65 -6.19 -12.34 -12.55
CA PRO A 65 -6.96 -12.81 -11.39
C PRO A 65 -6.52 -12.13 -10.10
N TRP A 66 -7.46 -11.80 -9.24
CA TRP A 66 -7.22 -11.08 -8.00
C TRP A 66 -6.12 -11.70 -7.14
N LEU A 67 -6.21 -13.00 -6.89
CA LEU A 67 -5.24 -13.69 -6.05
C LEU A 67 -3.83 -13.66 -6.65
N GLU A 68 -3.73 -13.71 -7.98
CA GLU A 68 -2.47 -13.63 -8.69
C GLU A 68 -1.78 -12.29 -8.46
N ARG A 69 -2.54 -11.19 -8.55
CA ARG A 69 -2.03 -9.84 -8.30
C ARG A 69 -1.45 -9.72 -6.89
N VAL A 70 -2.25 -10.12 -5.91
CA VAL A 70 -1.89 -10.00 -4.48
C VAL A 70 -0.71 -10.90 -4.15
N TYR A 71 -0.71 -12.12 -4.67
CA TYR A 71 0.39 -13.06 -4.45
C TYR A 71 1.70 -12.51 -4.99
N GLN A 72 1.70 -12.06 -6.25
CA GLN A 72 2.92 -11.57 -6.89
C GLN A 72 3.41 -10.25 -6.27
N ALA A 73 2.52 -9.29 -6.08
CA ALA A 73 2.89 -8.01 -5.49
C ALA A 73 3.30 -8.16 -4.02
N GLY A 74 2.66 -9.05 -3.29
CA GLY A 74 3.02 -9.35 -1.91
C GLY A 74 4.39 -10.02 -1.79
N ALA A 75 4.72 -10.91 -2.72
CA ALA A 75 6.01 -11.58 -2.75
C ALA A 75 7.19 -10.63 -2.99
N LEU A 76 6.93 -9.47 -3.58
CA LEU A 76 7.95 -8.45 -3.82
C LEU A 76 8.22 -7.58 -2.60
N TRP A 77 7.37 -7.64 -1.58
CA TRP A 77 7.56 -6.88 -0.34
C TRP A 77 8.63 -7.54 0.53
N ASP A 78 9.59 -6.74 0.98
CA ASP A 78 10.67 -7.22 1.84
C ASP A 78 10.36 -6.89 3.30
N ALA A 79 9.76 -7.85 3.99
CA ALA A 79 9.36 -7.66 5.39
C ALA A 79 10.55 -7.46 6.31
N ALA A 80 11.69 -8.07 6.01
CA ALA A 80 12.90 -7.91 6.83
C ALA A 80 13.42 -6.47 6.74
N GLU A 81 13.48 -5.90 5.54
CA GLU A 81 13.92 -4.53 5.35
C GLU A 81 12.91 -3.51 5.90
N MET A 82 11.62 -3.81 5.80
CA MET A 82 10.57 -2.90 6.28
C MET A 82 10.27 -3.06 7.77
N GLY A 83 10.63 -4.19 8.35
CA GLY A 83 10.38 -4.48 9.76
C GLY A 83 9.03 -5.15 10.04
N ALA A 84 8.21 -5.38 9.04
CA ALA A 84 6.93 -6.07 9.18
C ALA A 84 6.35 -6.44 7.82
N GLU A 85 5.40 -7.37 7.82
CA GLU A 85 4.64 -7.76 6.65
C GLU A 85 3.66 -6.67 6.23
N ALA A 86 3.20 -6.74 4.98
CA ALA A 86 2.20 -5.83 4.45
C ALA A 86 0.96 -6.59 3.96
N ASP A 87 -0.20 -5.97 4.17
CA ASP A 87 -1.45 -6.39 3.55
C ASP A 87 -1.56 -5.62 2.23
N VAL A 88 -1.43 -6.34 1.12
CA VAL A 88 -1.33 -5.72 -0.21
C VAL A 88 -2.65 -5.85 -0.96
N HIS A 89 -3.13 -4.71 -1.46
CA HIS A 89 -4.34 -4.60 -2.26
C HIS A 89 -3.98 -4.10 -3.66
N CYS A 90 -4.47 -4.78 -4.69
CA CYS A 90 -4.17 -4.47 -6.09
C CYS A 90 -5.46 -4.26 -6.87
N TYR A 91 -5.69 -3.06 -7.38
CA TYR A 91 -6.93 -2.69 -8.05
C TYR A 91 -6.67 -2.00 -9.38
N THR A 92 -7.59 -2.18 -10.33
CA THR A 92 -7.69 -1.27 -11.47
C THR A 92 -8.31 0.05 -10.96
N PRO A 93 -8.20 1.16 -11.72
CA PRO A 93 -8.83 2.42 -11.30
C PRO A 93 -10.32 2.32 -11.01
N SER A 94 -11.06 1.56 -11.81
CA SER A 94 -12.50 1.40 -11.59
C SER A 94 -12.83 0.54 -10.38
N GLU A 95 -12.01 -0.50 -10.12
CA GLU A 95 -12.16 -1.33 -8.93
C GLU A 95 -11.89 -0.55 -7.66
N LEU A 96 -10.91 0.36 -7.69
CA LEU A 96 -10.57 1.19 -6.55
C LEU A 96 -11.77 1.96 -6.02
N GLU A 97 -12.55 2.56 -6.91
CA GLU A 97 -13.72 3.36 -6.50
C GLU A 97 -14.71 2.52 -5.68
N ARG A 98 -14.99 1.30 -6.11
CA ARG A 98 -15.87 0.40 -5.37
C ARG A 98 -15.27 -0.08 -4.06
N LYS A 99 -13.98 -0.45 -4.07
CA LYS A 99 -13.29 -0.99 -2.90
C LYS A 99 -13.07 0.08 -1.83
N ARG A 100 -12.85 1.32 -2.26
CA ARG A 100 -12.70 2.46 -1.37
C ARG A 100 -13.97 2.69 -0.57
N GLU A 101 -15.14 2.51 -1.18
CA GLU A 101 -16.41 2.62 -0.48
C GLU A 101 -16.67 1.44 0.46
N ALA A 102 -16.29 0.23 0.04
CA ALA A 102 -16.61 -1.00 0.74
C ALA A 102 -15.63 -1.34 1.87
N LEU A 103 -14.35 -0.98 1.74
CA LEU A 103 -13.29 -1.40 2.65
C LEU A 103 -12.64 -0.19 3.34
N ARG A 104 -12.82 -0.11 4.65
CA ARG A 104 -12.26 0.98 5.45
C ARG A 104 -10.74 1.09 5.32
N ALA A 105 -10.03 -0.05 5.35
CA ALA A 105 -8.58 -0.04 5.25
C ALA A 105 -8.10 0.57 3.94
N VAL A 106 -8.80 0.31 2.83
CA VAL A 106 -8.48 0.89 1.52
C VAL A 106 -8.74 2.40 1.55
N ARG A 107 -9.90 2.82 2.04
CA ARG A 107 -10.27 4.23 2.14
C ARG A 107 -9.26 5.01 2.98
N GLU A 108 -8.94 4.51 4.17
CA GLU A 108 -8.00 5.17 5.08
C GLU A 108 -6.60 5.29 4.46
N THR A 109 -6.15 4.24 3.79
CA THR A 109 -4.83 4.23 3.16
C THR A 109 -4.75 5.22 2.01
N VAL A 110 -5.79 5.29 1.16
CA VAL A 110 -5.82 6.22 0.04
C VAL A 110 -5.98 7.66 0.51
N ASP A 111 -6.87 7.91 1.48
CA ASP A 111 -7.22 9.26 1.92
C ASP A 111 -6.19 9.85 2.90
N HIS A 112 -5.60 9.04 3.76
CA HIS A 112 -4.77 9.50 4.86
C HIS A 112 -3.38 8.88 4.90
N GLY A 113 -3.09 7.89 4.05
CA GLY A 113 -1.78 7.25 3.98
C GLY A 113 -0.76 8.11 3.23
N ILE A 114 0.39 7.50 2.99
CA ILE A 114 1.51 8.14 2.30
C ILE A 114 1.49 7.74 0.84
N PRO A 115 1.37 8.70 -0.10
CA PRO A 115 1.52 8.37 -1.52
C PRO A 115 2.97 7.99 -1.81
N LEU A 116 3.16 6.88 -2.51
CA LEU A 116 4.48 6.34 -2.83
C LEU A 116 4.98 6.74 -4.22
N LEU A 117 4.10 7.18 -5.11
CA LEU A 117 4.48 7.69 -6.43
C LEU A 117 4.66 9.20 -6.35
N LYS A 118 5.70 9.66 -7.00
CA LYS A 118 6.03 11.08 -7.07
C LYS A 118 5.28 11.78 -8.19
#